data_755a2356e3ee0b0ec4ffd1b55cb0ee9d
#
_entry.id   755a2356e3ee0b0ec4ffd1b55cb0ee9d
#
_cell.length_a   1.000
_cell.length_b   1.000
_cell.length_c   1.000
_cell.angle_alpha   90.00
_cell.angle_beta   90.00
_cell.angle_gamma   90.00
#
_symmetry.space_group_name_H-M   'P 1'
#
loop_
_entity.id
_entity.type
_entity.pdbx_description
1 polymer ?
#
loop_
_entity_poly.entity_id
_entity_poly.type
_entity_poly.pdbx_seq_one_letter_code
_entity_poly.pdbx_strand_id
1 'polypeptide(L)'
;MQDDSQGRFAASVLPHLDAAYNLARWLVRDAHDAQDVVQDALVRALRHFDGFRGGDPRPWLLAIVRNAAFAWLGARRPGDVDVPDDELDAALAVGAPPSDPETLAIRRAERREIDAAIAALPIAFREAVVLRELEELSYRDIARITDVPIGTVMSRLSRARHLLAVALRPEATRSLA
;
A
#
# COMPACT_ATOMS: atom_id res chain seq x y z
N MET A 1 6.89 -34.43 -0.70
CA MET A 1 7.71 -33.31 -1.22
C MET A 1 6.90 -32.08 -1.61
N GLN A 2 5.75 -32.18 -2.31
CA GLN A 2 4.86 -31.03 -2.59
C GLN A 2 4.19 -30.46 -1.33
N ASP A 3 3.80 -31.30 -0.39
CA ASP A 3 3.12 -30.91 0.85
C ASP A 3 4.03 -30.05 1.77
N ASP A 4 5.32 -30.36 1.82
CA ASP A 4 6.32 -29.61 2.59
C ASP A 4 6.61 -28.22 1.98
N SER A 5 6.58 -28.10 0.66
CA SER A 5 6.76 -26.80 -0.02
C SER A 5 5.56 -25.89 0.18
N GLN A 6 4.33 -26.42 0.13
CA GLN A 6 3.11 -25.67 0.40
C GLN A 6 3.04 -25.21 1.86
N GLY A 7 3.40 -26.08 2.82
CA GLY A 7 3.46 -25.72 4.23
C GLY A 7 4.46 -24.59 4.49
N ARG A 8 5.66 -24.65 3.90
CA ARG A 8 6.68 -23.60 4.01
C ARG A 8 6.22 -22.28 3.36
N PHE A 9 5.59 -22.37 2.18
CA PHE A 9 5.01 -21.20 1.52
C PHE A 9 3.97 -20.53 2.41
N ALA A 10 3.00 -21.30 2.91
CA ALA A 10 1.96 -20.76 3.78
C ALA A 10 2.54 -20.11 5.03
N ALA A 11 3.46 -20.76 5.72
CA ALA A 11 4.11 -20.21 6.90
C ALA A 11 4.89 -18.92 6.63
N SER A 12 5.48 -18.79 5.43
CA SER A 12 6.27 -17.61 5.05
C SER A 12 5.42 -16.45 4.53
N VAL A 13 4.30 -16.73 3.87
CA VAL A 13 3.54 -15.72 3.10
C VAL A 13 2.29 -15.26 3.83
N LEU A 14 1.53 -16.16 4.49
CA LEU A 14 0.27 -15.81 5.15
C LEU A 14 0.40 -14.69 6.20
N PRO A 15 1.48 -14.59 7.00
CA PRO A 15 1.64 -13.49 7.95
C PRO A 15 1.72 -12.10 7.30
N HIS A 16 1.94 -12.02 5.98
CA HIS A 16 2.12 -10.77 5.24
C HIS A 16 0.96 -10.43 4.30
N LEU A 17 -0.17 -11.16 4.40
CA LEU A 17 -1.33 -10.92 3.54
C LEU A 17 -1.96 -9.55 3.75
N ASP A 18 -1.99 -9.05 4.98
CA ASP A 18 -2.52 -7.72 5.28
C ASP A 18 -1.67 -6.63 4.60
N ALA A 19 -0.35 -6.74 4.66
CA ALA A 19 0.56 -5.84 3.96
C ALA A 19 0.40 -5.92 2.44
N ALA A 20 0.22 -7.13 1.90
CA ALA A 20 -0.03 -7.36 0.49
C ALA A 20 -1.34 -6.69 0.03
N TYR A 21 -2.42 -6.89 0.77
CA TYR A 21 -3.71 -6.28 0.48
C TYR A 21 -3.66 -4.76 0.62
N ASN A 22 -3.05 -4.26 1.69
CA ASN A 22 -2.90 -2.83 1.92
C ASN A 22 -2.16 -2.14 0.76
N LEU A 23 -1.02 -2.69 0.32
CA LEU A 23 -0.29 -2.16 -0.83
C LEU A 23 -1.14 -2.18 -2.10
N ALA A 24 -1.78 -3.33 -2.42
CA ALA A 24 -2.65 -3.45 -3.59
C ALA A 24 -3.78 -2.41 -3.54
N ARG A 25 -4.45 -2.28 -2.40
CA ARG A 25 -5.56 -1.35 -2.18
C ARG A 25 -5.18 0.10 -2.44
N TRP A 26 -4.00 0.53 -1.97
CA TRP A 26 -3.48 1.86 -2.22
C TRP A 26 -3.09 2.09 -3.68
N LEU A 27 -2.63 1.06 -4.39
CA LEU A 27 -2.23 1.17 -5.79
C LEU A 27 -3.42 1.18 -6.74
N VAL A 28 -4.36 0.24 -6.60
CA VAL A 28 -5.50 0.10 -7.54
C VAL A 28 -6.72 0.91 -7.12
N ARG A 29 -6.84 1.33 -5.85
CA ARG A 29 -7.88 2.21 -5.30
C ARG A 29 -9.29 1.64 -5.31
N ASP A 30 -9.43 0.36 -5.47
CA ASP A 30 -10.69 -0.38 -5.42
C ASP A 30 -10.48 -1.66 -4.60
N ALA A 31 -11.42 -1.99 -3.69
CA ALA A 31 -11.28 -3.11 -2.77
C ALA A 31 -11.36 -4.46 -3.49
N HIS A 32 -12.27 -4.58 -4.46
CA HIS A 32 -12.45 -5.80 -5.22
C HIS A 32 -11.25 -6.07 -6.13
N ASP A 33 -10.80 -5.05 -6.85
CA ASP A 33 -9.61 -5.12 -7.69
C ASP A 33 -8.35 -5.44 -6.88
N ALA A 34 -8.24 -4.91 -5.67
CA ALA A 34 -7.13 -5.22 -4.76
C ALA A 34 -7.12 -6.70 -4.36
N GLN A 35 -8.29 -7.30 -4.10
CA GLN A 35 -8.40 -8.73 -3.83
C GLN A 35 -7.94 -9.57 -5.02
N ASP A 36 -8.37 -9.22 -6.23
CA ASP A 36 -7.97 -9.92 -7.47
C ASP A 36 -6.45 -9.81 -7.70
N VAL A 37 -5.88 -8.62 -7.50
CA VAL A 37 -4.43 -8.39 -7.61
C VAL A 37 -3.67 -9.24 -6.59
N VAL A 38 -4.13 -9.32 -5.35
CA VAL A 38 -3.49 -10.13 -4.31
C VAL A 38 -3.59 -11.62 -4.64
N GLN A 39 -4.74 -12.10 -5.11
CA GLN A 39 -4.89 -13.50 -5.52
C GLN A 39 -3.92 -13.86 -6.66
N ASP A 40 -3.85 -13.03 -7.71
CA ASP A 40 -2.89 -13.23 -8.81
C ASP A 40 -1.43 -13.21 -8.31
N ALA A 41 -1.10 -12.27 -7.43
CA ALA A 41 0.22 -12.19 -6.80
C ALA A 41 0.56 -13.44 -5.99
N LEU A 42 -0.38 -13.99 -5.22
CA LEU A 42 -0.17 -15.22 -4.45
C LEU A 42 0.05 -16.44 -5.34
N VAL A 43 -0.68 -16.56 -6.44
CA VAL A 43 -0.46 -17.62 -7.44
C VAL A 43 0.94 -17.52 -8.05
N ARG A 44 1.38 -16.32 -8.39
CA ARG A 44 2.75 -16.07 -8.89
C ARG A 44 3.79 -16.35 -7.81
N ALA A 45 3.57 -15.91 -6.58
CA ALA A 45 4.45 -16.17 -5.45
C ALA A 45 4.61 -17.67 -5.20
N LEU A 46 3.53 -18.45 -5.23
CA LEU A 46 3.58 -19.90 -5.07
C LEU A 46 4.42 -20.58 -6.16
N ARG A 47 4.24 -20.16 -7.41
CA ARG A 47 5.01 -20.69 -8.56
C ARG A 47 6.50 -20.40 -8.48
N HIS A 48 6.89 -19.30 -7.87
CA HIS A 48 8.28 -18.84 -7.78
C HIS A 48 8.90 -19.06 -6.40
N PHE A 49 8.19 -19.70 -5.48
CA PHE A 49 8.64 -19.90 -4.10
C PHE A 49 9.90 -20.74 -3.97
N ASP A 50 10.09 -21.71 -4.85
CA ASP A 50 11.32 -22.53 -4.87
C ASP A 50 12.58 -21.71 -5.19
N GLY A 51 12.41 -20.55 -5.84
CA GLY A 51 13.48 -19.58 -6.08
C GLY A 51 13.71 -18.59 -4.92
N PHE A 52 12.86 -18.60 -3.92
CA PHE A 52 13.03 -17.76 -2.73
C PHE A 52 14.17 -18.32 -1.86
N ARG A 53 15.28 -17.59 -1.82
CA ARG A 53 16.52 -18.04 -1.16
C ARG A 53 16.57 -17.80 0.36
N GLY A 54 15.41 -17.55 0.99
CA GLY A 54 15.32 -17.26 2.41
C GLY A 54 15.48 -15.75 2.72
N GLY A 55 15.49 -15.42 4.02
CA GLY A 55 15.44 -14.05 4.50
C GLY A 55 14.01 -13.59 4.79
N ASP A 56 13.80 -12.26 4.83
CA ASP A 56 12.48 -11.68 5.05
C ASP A 56 11.60 -11.87 3.78
N PRO A 57 10.51 -12.66 3.85
CA PRO A 57 9.63 -12.88 2.71
C PRO A 57 8.75 -11.67 2.38
N ARG A 58 8.60 -10.72 3.31
CA ARG A 58 7.69 -9.57 3.16
C ARG A 58 8.09 -8.67 1.99
N PRO A 59 9.33 -8.16 1.85
CA PRO A 59 9.72 -7.35 0.69
C PRO A 59 9.60 -8.12 -0.64
N TRP A 60 9.90 -9.41 -0.63
CA TRP A 60 9.78 -10.27 -1.82
C TRP A 60 8.32 -10.40 -2.26
N LEU A 61 7.39 -10.67 -1.33
CA LEU A 61 5.96 -10.74 -1.62
C LEU A 61 5.43 -9.39 -2.13
N LEU A 62 5.79 -8.29 -1.47
CA LEU A 62 5.33 -6.95 -1.84
C LEU A 62 5.83 -6.53 -3.23
N ALA A 63 7.02 -6.98 -3.66
CA ALA A 63 7.49 -6.77 -5.03
C ALA A 63 6.58 -7.50 -6.05
N ILE A 64 6.13 -8.72 -5.74
CA ILE A 64 5.23 -9.48 -6.61
C ILE A 64 3.85 -8.79 -6.67
N VAL A 65 3.30 -8.37 -5.52
CA VAL A 65 2.02 -7.65 -5.43
C VAL A 65 2.08 -6.34 -6.22
N ARG A 66 3.14 -5.56 -6.03
CA ARG A 66 3.37 -4.34 -6.80
C ARG A 66 3.33 -4.59 -8.31
N ASN A 67 4.08 -5.57 -8.78
CA ASN A 67 4.15 -5.90 -10.19
C ASN A 67 2.79 -6.37 -10.74
N ALA A 68 2.03 -7.14 -9.96
CA ALA A 68 0.66 -7.53 -10.30
C ALA A 68 -0.27 -6.31 -10.39
N ALA A 69 -0.19 -5.38 -9.43
CA ALA A 69 -0.99 -4.15 -9.43
C ALA A 69 -0.67 -3.27 -10.65
N PHE A 70 0.60 -3.06 -10.99
CA PHE A 70 0.96 -2.27 -12.16
C PHE A 70 0.57 -2.95 -13.48
N ALA A 71 0.67 -4.27 -13.58
CA ALA A 71 0.18 -5.01 -14.74
C ALA A 71 -1.33 -4.85 -14.89
N TRP A 72 -2.08 -4.92 -13.77
CA TRP A 72 -3.52 -4.72 -13.75
C TRP A 72 -3.91 -3.28 -14.17
N LEU A 73 -3.23 -2.26 -13.64
CA LEU A 73 -3.43 -0.86 -14.02
C LEU A 73 -3.13 -0.61 -15.51
N GLY A 74 -2.08 -1.24 -16.04
CA GLY A 74 -1.72 -1.14 -17.46
C GLY A 74 -2.71 -1.82 -18.41
N ALA A 75 -3.47 -2.82 -17.93
CA ALA A 75 -4.50 -3.51 -18.70
C ALA A 75 -5.84 -2.76 -18.74
N ARG A 76 -6.08 -1.80 -17.83
CA ARG A 76 -7.29 -0.96 -17.81
C ARG A 76 -7.28 0.02 -18.96
N ARG A 77 -8.46 0.24 -19.56
CA ARG A 77 -8.64 1.27 -20.60
C ARG A 77 -8.71 2.65 -19.96
N PRO A 78 -8.16 3.72 -20.63
CA PRO A 78 -8.41 5.08 -20.20
C PRO A 78 -9.93 5.36 -20.21
N GLY A 79 -10.54 5.57 -19.06
CA GLY A 79 -11.97 5.83 -18.91
C GLY A 79 -12.69 4.97 -17.88
N ASP A 80 -12.08 3.90 -17.37
CA ASP A 80 -12.60 3.19 -16.21
C ASP A 80 -12.45 4.09 -14.98
N VAL A 81 -13.58 4.63 -14.55
CA VAL A 81 -13.63 5.64 -13.47
C VAL A 81 -13.31 4.97 -12.14
N ASP A 82 -12.26 5.44 -11.48
CA ASP A 82 -12.04 5.16 -10.06
C ASP A 82 -13.18 5.77 -9.25
N VAL A 83 -14.14 4.94 -8.84
CA VAL A 83 -15.10 5.33 -7.80
C VAL A 83 -14.36 5.23 -6.47
N PRO A 84 -14.24 6.32 -5.69
CA PRO A 84 -13.69 6.24 -4.35
C PRO A 84 -14.57 5.30 -3.53
N ASP A 85 -13.98 4.24 -3.02
CA ASP A 85 -14.68 3.30 -2.16
C ASP A 85 -14.58 3.82 -0.73
N ASP A 86 -15.72 4.12 -0.11
CA ASP A 86 -15.81 4.62 1.27
C ASP A 86 -15.44 3.54 2.31
N GLU A 87 -15.18 2.29 1.87
CA GLU A 87 -14.84 1.17 2.76
C GLU A 87 -13.36 1.13 3.22
N LEU A 88 -12.51 2.09 2.85
CA LEU A 88 -11.13 2.14 3.33
C LEU A 88 -11.05 2.26 4.86
N ASP A 89 -12.11 2.76 5.49
CA ASP A 89 -12.22 3.01 6.94
C ASP A 89 -12.26 1.72 7.81
N ALA A 90 -12.68 0.58 7.26
CA ALA A 90 -12.96 -0.60 8.08
C ALA A 90 -11.72 -1.50 8.34
N ALA A 91 -10.78 -1.55 7.41
CA ALA A 91 -9.67 -2.51 7.47
C ALA A 91 -8.49 -2.08 8.36
N LEU A 92 -8.40 -0.79 8.70
CA LEU A 92 -7.27 -0.23 9.45
C LEU A 92 -7.60 0.15 10.90
N ALA A 93 -8.77 -0.19 11.39
CA ALA A 93 -9.21 0.08 12.75
C ALA A 93 -8.74 -0.99 13.74
N VAL A 94 -7.43 -1.28 13.82
CA VAL A 94 -6.90 -2.14 14.87
C VAL A 94 -6.53 -1.30 16.08
N GLY A 95 -7.28 -1.45 17.17
CA GLY A 95 -6.81 -1.18 18.52
C GLY A 95 -6.86 0.26 19.01
N ALA A 96 -7.95 1.01 18.79
CA ALA A 96 -8.18 2.21 19.60
C ALA A 96 -8.83 1.85 20.96
N PRO A 97 -8.33 2.38 22.11
CA PRO A 97 -9.05 2.28 23.36
C PRO A 97 -10.44 2.94 23.24
N PRO A 98 -11.42 2.54 24.09
CA PRO A 98 -12.76 3.12 24.03
C PRO A 98 -12.66 4.63 24.26
N SER A 99 -12.86 5.38 23.19
CA SER A 99 -12.88 6.82 23.21
C SER A 99 -14.34 7.29 23.13
N ASP A 100 -14.62 8.43 23.77
CA ASP A 100 -15.88 9.13 23.63
C ASP A 100 -16.30 9.24 22.14
N PRO A 101 -17.61 9.06 21.81
CA PRO A 101 -18.10 9.08 20.44
C PRO A 101 -17.68 10.32 19.62
N GLU A 102 -17.59 11.48 20.27
CA GLU A 102 -17.15 12.73 19.63
C GLU A 102 -15.66 12.64 19.24
N THR A 103 -14.81 12.17 20.13
CA THR A 103 -13.38 11.94 19.88
C THR A 103 -13.17 10.92 18.76
N LEU A 104 -13.97 9.86 18.68
CA LEU A 104 -13.93 8.88 17.60
C LEU A 104 -14.33 9.48 16.25
N ALA A 105 -15.35 10.33 16.22
CA ALA A 105 -15.80 11.01 15.01
C ALA A 105 -14.72 11.95 14.46
N ILE A 106 -14.06 12.72 15.33
CA ILE A 106 -12.96 13.63 14.96
C ILE A 106 -11.79 12.81 14.37
N ARG A 107 -11.35 11.75 15.05
CA ARG A 107 -10.26 10.91 14.55
C ARG A 107 -10.56 10.25 13.21
N ARG A 108 -11.82 9.83 12.99
CA ARG A 108 -12.25 9.29 11.70
C ARG A 108 -12.21 10.35 10.59
N ALA A 109 -12.62 11.58 10.90
CA ALA A 109 -12.58 12.68 9.95
C ALA A 109 -11.13 13.05 9.58
N GLU A 110 -10.23 13.17 10.56
CA GLU A 110 -8.79 13.41 10.35
C GLU A 110 -8.16 12.29 9.51
N ARG A 111 -8.51 11.03 9.81
CA ARG A 111 -8.03 9.88 9.05
C ARG A 111 -8.46 9.93 7.59
N ARG A 112 -9.74 10.19 7.31
CA ARG A 112 -10.24 10.32 5.94
C ARG A 112 -9.54 11.44 5.17
N GLU A 113 -9.25 12.56 5.83
CA GLU A 113 -8.50 13.65 5.21
C GLU A 113 -7.09 13.24 4.81
N ILE A 114 -6.38 12.51 5.69
CA ILE A 114 -5.04 11.98 5.41
C ILE A 114 -5.09 10.95 4.28
N ASP A 115 -6.04 10.00 4.34
CA ASP A 115 -6.20 8.96 3.33
C ASP A 115 -6.54 9.56 1.95
N ALA A 116 -7.41 10.57 1.91
CA ALA A 116 -7.69 11.30 0.69
C ALA A 116 -6.46 12.03 0.13
N ALA A 117 -5.66 12.66 0.99
CA ALA A 117 -4.43 13.32 0.58
C ALA A 117 -3.40 12.33 0.02
N ILE A 118 -3.23 11.15 0.65
CA ILE A 118 -2.35 10.08 0.14
C ILE A 118 -2.88 9.55 -1.19
N ALA A 119 -4.20 9.31 -1.31
CA ALA A 119 -4.83 8.83 -2.53
C ALA A 119 -4.67 9.81 -3.70
N ALA A 120 -4.60 11.10 -3.44
CA ALA A 120 -4.38 12.14 -4.45
C ALA A 120 -2.93 12.24 -4.95
N LEU A 121 -1.96 11.61 -4.27
CA LEU A 121 -0.57 11.62 -4.72
C LEU A 121 -0.41 10.91 -6.08
N PRO A 122 0.51 11.36 -6.93
CA PRO A 122 0.99 10.57 -8.06
C PRO A 122 1.41 9.18 -7.60
N ILE A 123 1.11 8.13 -8.40
CA ILE A 123 1.26 6.74 -8.00
C ILE A 123 2.67 6.40 -7.47
N ALA A 124 3.72 6.94 -8.08
CA ALA A 124 5.10 6.70 -7.64
C ALA A 124 5.43 7.31 -6.26
N PHE A 125 4.75 8.40 -5.88
CA PHE A 125 4.91 9.03 -4.58
C PHE A 125 4.03 8.33 -3.54
N ARG A 126 2.80 7.97 -3.91
CA ARG A 126 1.89 7.17 -3.08
C ARG A 126 2.51 5.84 -2.70
N GLU A 127 3.04 5.11 -3.68
CA GLU A 127 3.76 3.85 -3.48
C GLU A 127 4.88 4.00 -2.43
N ALA A 128 5.72 5.01 -2.59
CA ALA A 128 6.84 5.24 -1.67
C ALA A 128 6.35 5.55 -0.23
N VAL A 129 5.30 6.36 -0.09
CA VAL A 129 4.70 6.69 1.22
C VAL A 129 4.09 5.45 1.86
N VAL A 130 3.29 4.68 1.13
CA VAL A 130 2.67 3.46 1.65
C VAL A 130 3.73 2.48 2.13
N LEU A 131 4.73 2.18 1.31
CA LEU A 131 5.81 1.26 1.68
C LEU A 131 6.64 1.76 2.87
N ARG A 132 6.84 3.07 3.00
CA ARG A 132 7.64 3.63 4.10
C ARG A 132 6.86 3.85 5.38
N GLU A 133 5.72 4.57 5.30
CA GLU A 133 5.02 5.07 6.47
C GLU A 133 3.95 4.07 7.00
N LEU A 134 3.35 3.28 6.12
CA LEU A 134 2.35 2.28 6.51
C LEU A 134 2.96 0.89 6.70
N GLU A 135 3.88 0.50 5.82
CA GLU A 135 4.53 -0.81 5.89
C GLU A 135 5.92 -0.77 6.58
N GLU A 136 6.38 0.39 7.01
CA GLU A 136 7.62 0.60 7.78
C GLU A 136 8.89 -0.01 7.15
N LEU A 137 8.92 -0.15 5.83
CA LEU A 137 10.03 -0.76 5.13
C LEU A 137 11.27 0.14 5.10
N SER A 138 12.45 -0.47 5.04
CA SER A 138 13.70 0.26 4.83
C SER A 138 13.78 0.87 3.42
N TYR A 139 14.52 1.96 3.24
CA TYR A 139 14.76 2.55 1.91
C TYR A 139 15.38 1.56 0.93
N ARG A 140 16.20 0.62 1.43
CA ARG A 140 16.81 -0.45 0.63
C ARG A 140 15.75 -1.43 0.13
N ASP A 141 14.80 -1.82 0.98
CA ASP A 141 13.72 -2.72 0.59
C ASP A 141 12.77 -2.05 -0.38
N ILE A 142 12.42 -0.78 -0.14
CA ILE A 142 11.61 0.02 -1.06
C ILE A 142 12.31 0.13 -2.43
N ALA A 143 13.61 0.40 -2.46
CA ALA A 143 14.38 0.46 -3.71
C ALA A 143 14.33 -0.87 -4.47
N ARG A 144 14.41 -2.02 -3.77
CA ARG A 144 14.27 -3.35 -4.38
C ARG A 144 12.86 -3.62 -4.89
N ILE A 145 11.84 -3.28 -4.11
CA ILE A 145 10.43 -3.49 -4.48
C ILE A 145 10.08 -2.65 -5.71
N THR A 146 10.51 -1.38 -5.74
CA THR A 146 10.14 -0.43 -6.79
C THR A 146 11.08 -0.44 -7.99
N ASP A 147 12.17 -1.20 -7.89
CA ASP A 147 13.23 -1.29 -8.92
C ASP A 147 13.80 0.07 -9.32
N VAL A 148 14.12 0.89 -8.32
CA VAL A 148 14.75 2.21 -8.52
C VAL A 148 15.91 2.41 -7.54
N PRO A 149 16.88 3.30 -7.84
CA PRO A 149 17.96 3.63 -6.90
C PRO A 149 17.42 4.19 -5.57
N ILE A 150 18.15 3.95 -4.47
CA ILE A 150 17.79 4.47 -3.14
C ILE A 150 17.63 6.01 -3.15
N GLY A 151 18.47 6.73 -3.89
CA GLY A 151 18.35 8.18 -4.05
C GLY A 151 17.01 8.60 -4.67
N THR A 152 16.46 7.80 -5.58
CA THR A 152 15.13 8.01 -6.16
C THR A 152 14.04 7.79 -5.12
N VAL A 153 14.15 6.76 -4.27
CA VAL A 153 13.23 6.54 -3.14
C VAL A 153 13.21 7.75 -2.22
N MET A 154 14.39 8.23 -1.83
CA MET A 154 14.53 9.40 -0.95
C MET A 154 13.89 10.66 -1.57
N SER A 155 14.12 10.91 -2.85
CA SER A 155 13.55 12.08 -3.55
C SER A 155 12.02 11.96 -3.70
N ARG A 156 11.49 10.76 -3.99
CA ARG A 156 10.04 10.50 -4.03
C ARG A 156 9.38 10.76 -2.69
N LEU A 157 9.96 10.25 -1.60
CA LEU A 157 9.45 10.48 -0.25
C LEU A 157 9.50 11.94 0.15
N SER A 158 10.58 12.66 -0.15
CA SER A 158 10.69 14.10 0.12
C SER A 158 9.59 14.90 -0.59
N ARG A 159 9.37 14.65 -1.89
CA ARG A 159 8.32 15.29 -2.67
C ARG A 159 6.92 14.93 -2.20
N ALA A 160 6.69 13.65 -1.88
CA ALA A 160 5.42 13.17 -1.34
C ALA A 160 5.07 13.88 -0.02
N ARG A 161 6.01 13.94 0.92
CA ARG A 161 5.82 14.65 2.19
C ARG A 161 5.53 16.13 2.01
N HIS A 162 6.20 16.77 1.06
CA HIS A 162 5.92 18.17 0.71
C HIS A 162 4.47 18.34 0.20
N LEU A 163 4.04 17.49 -0.73
CA LEU A 163 2.67 17.55 -1.26
C LEU A 163 1.61 17.28 -0.16
N LEU A 164 1.85 16.30 0.72
CA LEU A 164 0.98 16.02 1.85
C LEU A 164 0.93 17.20 2.83
N ALA A 165 2.06 17.81 3.14
CA ALA A 165 2.12 18.97 4.02
C ALA A 165 1.33 20.17 3.44
N VAL A 166 1.33 20.35 2.12
CA VAL A 166 0.52 21.35 1.44
C VAL A 166 -0.96 21.01 1.48
N ALA A 167 -1.31 19.74 1.20
CA ALA A 167 -2.69 19.28 1.16
C ALA A 167 -3.38 19.35 2.54
N LEU A 168 -2.65 18.98 3.59
CA LEU A 168 -3.16 18.90 4.97
C LEU A 168 -3.01 20.21 5.76
N ARG A 169 -2.66 21.32 5.11
CA ARG A 169 -2.66 22.63 5.79
C ARG A 169 -4.08 23.04 6.17
N PRO A 170 -4.29 23.53 7.40
CA PRO A 170 -5.58 24.10 7.80
C PRO A 170 -6.03 25.20 6.82
N GLU A 171 -7.32 25.26 6.52
CA GLU A 171 -7.90 26.23 5.56
C GLU A 171 -7.57 27.71 5.86
N ALA A 172 -7.40 28.06 7.14
CA ALA A 172 -6.97 29.39 7.55
C ALA A 172 -5.61 29.83 6.94
N THR A 173 -4.76 28.87 6.54
CA THR A 173 -3.46 29.16 5.92
C THR A 173 -3.54 29.12 4.38
N ARG A 174 -4.58 28.48 3.80
CA ARG A 174 -4.81 28.45 2.35
C ARG A 174 -5.30 29.78 1.78
N SER A 175 -6.00 30.57 2.58
CA SER A 175 -6.60 31.85 2.14
C SER A 175 -5.60 33.01 2.09
N LEU A 176 -4.36 32.82 2.54
CA LEU A 176 -3.34 33.88 2.64
C LEU A 176 -2.15 33.67 1.67
N ALA A 177 -2.20 32.68 0.80
CA ALA A 177 -1.21 32.36 -0.21
C ALA A 177 -1.77 32.50 -1.63
#